data_8f44f129ed2cf807ec8e4dbd9568b174
#
_entry.id   8f44f129ed2cf807ec8e4dbd9568b174
#
_cell.length_a   1.000
_cell.length_b   1.000
_cell.length_c   1.000
_cell.angle_alpha   90.00
_cell.angle_beta   90.00
_cell.angle_gamma   90.00
#
_symmetry.space_group_name_H-M   'P 1'
#
loop_
_entity.id
_entity.type
_entity.pdbx_description
1 polymer ?
#
loop_
_entity_poly.entity_id
_entity_poly.type
_entity_poly.pdbx_seq_one_letter_code
_entity_poly.pdbx_strand_id
1 'polypeptide(L)' 'MFLRNYTDFTLRRPPKNVKVMMVFQDEYRDVCYIDDWGMIHGEQTKIIKNKVPTYWKKIERDEVGDYKW' A
#
# COMPACT_ATOMS: atom_id res chain seq x y z
N MET A 1 9.35 15.27 -2.95
CA MET A 1 9.78 14.02 -2.27
C MET A 1 9.96 12.92 -3.27
N PHE A 2 11.05 12.19 -3.15
CA PHE A 2 11.26 11.05 -4.02
C PHE A 2 10.59 9.82 -3.44
N LEU A 3 9.84 9.15 -4.29
CA LEU A 3 9.22 7.89 -3.92
C LEU A 3 9.91 6.77 -4.69
N ARG A 4 11.17 6.53 -4.33
CA ARG A 4 11.94 5.48 -4.97
C ARG A 4 11.29 4.13 -4.75
N ASN A 5 11.34 3.32 -5.77
CA ASN A 5 10.78 1.97 -5.73
C ASN A 5 9.27 1.93 -5.57
N TYR A 6 8.64 3.09 -5.57
CA TYR A 6 7.18 3.14 -5.55
C TYR A 6 6.65 3.14 -6.97
N THR A 7 5.53 2.48 -7.15
CA THR A 7 4.83 2.44 -8.43
C THR A 7 3.64 3.38 -8.36
N ASP A 8 3.47 4.19 -9.40
CA ASP A 8 2.30 5.04 -9.51
C ASP A 8 1.05 4.17 -9.65
N PHE A 9 0.08 4.41 -8.78
CA PHE A 9 -1.12 3.59 -8.72
C PHE A 9 -1.93 3.65 -10.01
N THR A 10 -1.84 4.76 -10.76
CA THR A 10 -2.55 4.89 -12.02
C THR A 10 -1.87 4.15 -13.15
N LEU A 11 -0.57 3.89 -13.03
CA LEU A 11 0.17 3.14 -14.05
C LEU A 11 0.04 1.65 -13.86
N ARG A 12 0.04 1.20 -12.62
CA ARG A 12 -0.08 -0.22 -12.31
C ARG A 12 -0.67 -0.36 -10.92
N ARG A 13 -1.69 -1.18 -10.80
CA ARG A 13 -2.29 -1.46 -9.50
C ARG A 13 -1.55 -2.61 -8.81
N PRO A 14 -1.55 -2.62 -7.48
CA PRO A 14 -0.97 -3.75 -6.76
C PRO A 14 -1.81 -5.00 -6.96
N PRO A 15 -1.21 -6.18 -6.82
CA PRO A 15 -1.98 -7.41 -6.90
C PRO A 15 -2.98 -7.49 -5.74
N LYS A 16 -4.11 -8.12 -6.00
CA LYS A 16 -5.15 -8.26 -4.99
C LYS A 16 -4.70 -9.22 -3.90
N ASN A 17 -5.14 -8.93 -2.69
CA ASN A 17 -4.90 -9.78 -1.52
C ASN A 17 -3.42 -9.93 -1.16
N VAL A 18 -2.60 -9.00 -1.61
CA VAL A 18 -1.18 -8.98 -1.28
C VAL A 18 -0.90 -7.69 -0.53
N LYS A 19 -0.29 -7.80 0.64
CA LYS A 19 0.05 -6.63 1.43
C LYS A 19 1.15 -5.83 0.77
N VAL A 20 0.94 -4.54 0.64
CA VAL A 20 1.91 -3.62 0.06
C VAL A 20 1.92 -2.36 0.90
N MET A 21 3.04 -1.63 0.83
CA MET A 21 3.07 -0.28 1.41
C MET A 21 2.31 0.64 0.46
N MET A 22 1.34 1.34 0.98
CA MET A 22 0.50 2.19 0.16
C MET A 22 0.58 3.62 0.67
N VAL A 23 0.75 4.55 -0.24
CA VAL A 23 0.80 5.99 0.07
C VAL A 23 -0.44 6.62 -0.54
N PHE A 24 -1.11 7.45 0.24
CA PHE A 24 -2.36 8.06 -0.15
C PHE A 24 -2.17 9.54 -0.48
N GLN A 25 -3.17 10.13 -1.07
CA GLN A 25 -3.10 11.50 -1.55
C GLN A 25 -2.81 12.50 -0.44
N ASP A 26 -3.24 12.23 0.77
CA ASP A 26 -2.99 13.09 1.92
C ASP A 26 -1.69 12.73 2.64
N GLU A 27 -0.82 11.97 1.98
CA GLU A 27 0.48 11.54 2.49
C GLU A 27 0.39 10.52 3.62
N TYR A 28 -0.78 9.98 3.88
CA TYR A 28 -0.95 8.89 4.81
C TYR A 28 -0.31 7.63 4.23
N ARG A 29 0.37 6.87 5.05
CA ARG A 29 1.00 5.61 4.65
C ARG A 29 0.56 4.50 5.57
N ASP A 30 0.34 3.35 4.98
CA ASP A 30 -0.01 2.18 5.75
C ASP A 30 0.27 0.93 4.93
N VAL A 31 0.42 -0.19 5.62
CA VAL A 31 0.46 -1.49 4.96
C VAL A 31 -0.97 -1.87 4.64
N CYS A 32 -1.27 -2.04 3.38
CA CYS A 32 -2.63 -2.27 2.93
C CYS A 32 -2.67 -3.39 1.92
N TYR A 33 -3.85 -3.96 1.76
CA TYR A 33 -4.12 -4.85 0.63
C TYR A 33 -5.51 -4.53 0.07
N ILE A 34 -5.71 -4.86 -1.18
CA ILE A 34 -6.98 -4.67 -1.85
C ILE A 34 -7.60 -6.05 -2.00
N ASP A 35 -8.84 -6.19 -1.52
CA ASP A 35 -9.53 -7.48 -1.61
C ASP A 35 -10.19 -7.67 -2.97
N ASP A 36 -10.90 -8.78 -3.12
CA ASP A 36 -11.51 -9.12 -4.41
C ASP A 36 -12.61 -8.15 -4.81
N TRP A 37 -13.15 -7.42 -3.86
CA TRP A 37 -14.20 -6.44 -4.13
C TRP A 37 -13.67 -5.03 -4.34
N GLY A 38 -12.34 -4.86 -4.28
CA GLY A 38 -11.73 -3.56 -4.47
C GLY A 38 -11.64 -2.73 -3.21
N MET A 39 -11.96 -3.30 -2.06
CA MET A 39 -11.85 -2.59 -0.79
C MET A 39 -10.41 -2.59 -0.31
N ILE A 40 -9.98 -1.46 0.26
CA ILE A 40 -8.62 -1.32 0.77
C ILE A 40 -8.65 -1.56 2.27
N HIS A 41 -7.85 -2.51 2.70
CA HIS A 41 -7.71 -2.86 4.12
C HIS A 41 -6.33 -2.45 4.60
N GLY A 42 -6.28 -1.65 5.67
CA GLY A 42 -5.04 -1.20 6.24
C GLY A 42 -4.79 -1.88 7.58
N GLU A 43 -3.55 -1.84 8.03
CA GLU A 43 -3.22 -2.42 9.33
C GLU A 43 -3.58 -1.48 10.48
N GLN A 44 -3.39 -0.19 10.28
CA GLN A 44 -3.73 0.78 11.31
C GLN A 44 -5.18 1.18 11.26
N THR A 45 -5.69 1.39 10.05
CA THR A 45 -7.07 1.73 9.83
C THR A 45 -7.68 0.60 9.03
N LYS A 46 -8.52 -0.18 9.65
CA LYS A 46 -8.95 -1.46 9.07
C LYS A 46 -9.47 -1.33 7.64
N ILE A 47 -10.45 -0.47 7.42
CA ILE A 47 -10.95 -0.24 6.07
C ILE A 47 -10.76 1.22 5.74
N ILE A 48 -10.11 1.47 4.61
CA ILE A 48 -9.81 2.82 4.19
C ILE A 48 -10.83 3.23 3.14
N LYS A 49 -11.64 4.23 3.47
CA LYS A 49 -12.75 4.62 2.62
C LYS A 49 -12.56 5.97 1.93
N ASN A 50 -12.00 6.95 2.64
CA ASN A 50 -12.01 8.33 2.14
C ASN A 50 -10.63 8.80 1.72
N LYS A 51 -9.75 7.87 1.37
CA LYS A 51 -8.41 8.21 0.94
C LYS A 51 -8.16 7.63 -0.43
N VAL A 52 -7.45 8.41 -1.24
CA VAL A 52 -7.13 7.98 -2.61
C VAL A 52 -5.68 7.52 -2.64
N PRO A 53 -5.42 6.26 -2.99
CA PRO A 53 -4.05 5.78 -3.09
C PRO A 53 -3.36 6.39 -4.31
N THR A 54 -2.11 6.78 -4.13
CA THR A 54 -1.33 7.38 -5.20
C THR A 54 -0.14 6.54 -5.61
N TYR A 55 0.50 5.89 -4.64
CA TYR A 55 1.69 5.08 -4.89
C TYR A 55 1.67 3.85 -4.02
N TRP A 56 2.38 2.82 -4.47
CA TRP A 56 2.52 1.61 -3.68
C TRP A 56 3.86 0.95 -4.01
N LYS A 57 4.31 0.10 -3.11
CA LYS A 57 5.48 -0.72 -3.38
C LYS A 57 5.35 -2.03 -2.63
N LYS A 58 6.06 -3.03 -3.11
CA LYS A 58 6.12 -4.30 -2.40
C LYS A 58 6.80 -4.08 -1.06
N ILE A 59 6.30 -4.79 -0.06
CA ILE A 59 6.92 -4.79 1.24
C ILE A 59 7.97 -5.88 1.24
N GLU A 60 9.20 -5.47 1.50
CA GLU A 60 10.28 -6.43 1.60
C GLU A 60 10.44 -6.80 3.06
N ARG A 61 10.49 -8.10 3.30
CA ARG A 61 10.72 -8.61 4.64
C ARG A 61 12.20 -8.79 4.82
N ASP A 62 12.71 -8.36 5.96
CA ASP A 62 14.08 -8.66 6.26
C ASP A 62 14.21 -10.12 6.68
N GLU A 63 15.41 -10.53 7.02
CA GLU A 63 15.67 -11.92 7.27
C GLU A 63 14.96 -12.49 8.46
N VAL A 64 14.52 -11.64 9.38
CA VAL A 64 13.78 -12.10 10.53
C VAL A 64 12.28 -11.99 10.34
N GLY A 65 11.86 -11.55 9.17
CA GLY A 65 10.45 -11.49 8.83
C GLY A 65 9.77 -10.18 9.10
N ASP A 66 10.49 -9.20 9.56
CA ASP A 66 9.93 -7.88 9.79
C ASP A 66 9.82 -7.09 8.49
N TYR A 67 8.92 -6.12 8.48
CA TYR A 67 8.76 -5.27 7.32
C TYR A 67 9.69 -4.08 7.40
N LYS A 68 10.19 -3.67 6.25
CA LYS A 68 11.02 -2.48 6.13
C LYS A 68 10.27 -1.42 5.35
N TRP A 69 10.41 -0.20 5.84
CA TRP A 69 9.80 0.97 5.18
C TRP A 69 10.80 1.79 4.36
#